data_df3966cd8d394a67c81069e9647c89b8
#
_entry.id   df3966cd8d394a67c81069e9647c89b8
#
_cell.length_a   1.000
_cell.length_b   1.000
_cell.length_c   1.000
_cell.angle_alpha   90.00
_cell.angle_beta   90.00
_cell.angle_gamma   90.00
#
_symmetry.space_group_name_H-M   'P 1'
#
loop_
_entity.id
_entity.type
_entity.pdbx_description
1 polymer ?
#
loop_
_entity_poly.entity_id
_entity_poly.type
_entity_poly.pdbx_seq_one_letter_code
_entity_poly.pdbx_strand_id
1 'polypeptide(L)'
;MYIVFIDESGQPGGYDEEKQELIKGATKYFVLSGFMIEGNDLIDIERKLNQVKIKYNLSIETEAKWNSSYNSLGMTLDEYKRYKSEVCKIIAEYQNSVVGIVMDKEKCYKERKNINDYNDLYAYSLNLLMERFCMEVTDRHGRDTNIPIILFTDSRKNDNNNRLDKELQKSYRRAKQIGTKYMGFPNFSESLVFIDSQYSSEVQLADFCAGAIFKKFEDNNEEFLNILKPAIRMHNEKIEGVGIKEF
;
A
#
# COMPACT_ATOMS: atom_id res chain seq x y z
N MET A 1 6.64 3.33 18.64
CA MET A 1 5.80 4.03 17.65
C MET A 1 5.96 3.33 16.32
N TYR A 2 4.86 3.02 15.67
CA TYR A 2 4.86 2.50 14.29
C TYR A 2 4.52 3.60 13.28
N ILE A 3 5.12 3.49 12.12
CA ILE A 3 4.83 4.32 10.95
C ILE A 3 4.38 3.39 9.84
N VAL A 4 3.26 3.72 9.21
CA VAL A 4 2.71 2.97 8.07
C VAL A 4 2.74 3.88 6.85
N PHE A 5 3.41 3.44 5.81
CA PHE A 5 3.42 4.09 4.51
C PHE A 5 2.48 3.33 3.58
N ILE A 6 1.56 4.05 2.94
CA ILE A 6 0.56 3.45 2.06
C ILE A 6 0.71 3.94 0.64
N ASP A 7 0.46 3.03 -0.31
CA ASP A 7 0.33 3.36 -1.72
C ASP A 7 -0.65 2.39 -2.40
N GLU A 8 -1.09 2.73 -3.60
CA GLU A 8 -2.05 1.96 -4.37
C GLU A 8 -1.50 1.50 -5.72
N SER A 9 -2.06 0.39 -6.23
CA SER A 9 -1.85 -0.08 -7.59
C SER A 9 -3.16 -0.51 -8.24
N GLY A 10 -3.32 -0.22 -9.52
CA GLY A 10 -4.60 -0.30 -10.20
C GLY A 10 -5.47 0.94 -9.92
N GLN A 11 -6.31 1.30 -10.87
CA GLN A 11 -7.22 2.44 -10.71
C GLN A 11 -8.41 2.06 -9.82
N PRO A 12 -8.79 2.84 -8.79
CA PRO A 12 -9.98 2.53 -7.99
C PRO A 12 -11.30 2.73 -8.77
N GLY A 13 -11.30 3.60 -9.79
CA GLY A 13 -12.43 3.80 -10.70
C GLY A 13 -12.45 2.86 -11.90
N GLY A 14 -13.18 3.24 -12.94
CA GLY A 14 -13.27 2.47 -14.19
C GLY A 14 -14.35 1.38 -14.20
N TYR A 15 -15.41 1.56 -13.42
CA TYR A 15 -16.61 0.73 -13.47
C TYR A 15 -17.78 1.58 -14.00
N ASP A 16 -18.53 1.04 -14.96
CA ASP A 16 -19.74 1.65 -15.53
C ASP A 16 -20.95 1.09 -14.79
N GLU A 17 -21.56 1.93 -13.96
CA GLU A 17 -22.72 1.54 -13.13
C GLU A 17 -23.96 1.23 -13.97
N GLU A 18 -24.16 1.91 -15.11
CA GLU A 18 -25.32 1.68 -15.98
C GLU A 18 -25.23 0.32 -16.68
N LYS A 19 -24.02 -0.05 -17.15
CA LYS A 19 -23.77 -1.32 -17.81
C LYS A 19 -23.39 -2.44 -16.88
N GLN A 20 -23.06 -2.13 -15.62
CA GLN A 20 -22.57 -3.07 -14.61
C GLN A 20 -21.32 -3.86 -15.06
N GLU A 21 -20.39 -3.19 -15.72
CA GLU A 21 -19.17 -3.76 -16.25
C GLU A 21 -17.97 -2.81 -16.10
N LEU A 22 -16.76 -3.37 -16.20
CA LEU A 22 -15.56 -2.56 -16.25
C LEU A 22 -15.45 -1.83 -17.58
N ILE A 23 -15.08 -0.54 -17.53
CA ILE A 23 -14.77 0.26 -18.72
C ILE A 23 -13.55 -0.34 -19.41
N LYS A 24 -13.58 -0.38 -20.75
CA LYS A 24 -12.48 -0.91 -21.56
C LYS A 24 -11.14 -0.26 -21.18
N GLY A 25 -10.17 -1.08 -20.83
CA GLY A 25 -8.83 -0.64 -20.41
C GLY A 25 -8.71 -0.34 -18.91
N ALA A 26 -9.78 -0.45 -18.14
CA ALA A 26 -9.69 -0.41 -16.68
C ALA A 26 -9.08 -1.72 -16.14
N THR A 27 -8.30 -1.62 -15.08
CA THR A 27 -7.80 -2.80 -14.36
C THR A 27 -8.94 -3.51 -13.66
N LYS A 28 -8.86 -4.83 -13.54
CA LYS A 28 -9.84 -5.62 -12.80
C LYS A 28 -9.73 -5.38 -11.30
N TYR A 29 -8.50 -5.35 -10.82
CA TYR A 29 -8.22 -5.20 -9.41
C TYR A 29 -7.80 -3.78 -9.05
N PHE A 30 -8.11 -3.39 -7.83
CA PHE A 30 -7.53 -2.26 -7.10
C PHE A 30 -6.85 -2.81 -5.85
N VAL A 31 -5.62 -2.43 -5.62
CA VAL A 31 -4.84 -2.84 -4.44
C VAL A 31 -4.44 -1.60 -3.65
N LEU A 32 -4.79 -1.57 -2.37
CA LEU A 32 -4.23 -0.64 -1.40
C LEU A 32 -3.28 -1.42 -0.50
N SER A 33 -2.01 -1.04 -0.47
CA SER A 33 -1.00 -1.69 0.36
C SER A 33 -0.41 -0.74 1.38
N GLY A 34 0.05 -1.30 2.50
CA GLY A 34 0.79 -0.57 3.51
C GLY A 34 2.06 -1.33 3.91
N PHE A 35 3.11 -0.55 4.16
CA PHE A 35 4.37 -0.99 4.72
C PHE A 35 4.57 -0.35 6.09
N MET A 36 4.56 -1.17 7.15
CA MET A 36 4.66 -0.74 8.54
C MET A 36 6.07 -0.99 9.09
N ILE A 37 6.67 0.03 9.69
CA ILE A 37 7.99 -0.05 10.30
C ILE A 37 7.99 0.57 11.69
N GLU A 38 9.00 0.25 12.48
CA GLU A 38 9.30 1.02 13.68
C GLU A 38 10.06 2.32 13.32
N GLY A 39 9.79 3.40 14.07
CA GLY A 39 10.42 4.68 13.77
C GLY A 39 11.96 4.65 13.80
N ASN A 40 12.56 3.68 14.49
CA ASN A 40 14.02 3.50 14.56
C ASN A 40 14.61 2.92 13.25
N ASP A 41 13.79 2.32 12.39
CA ASP A 41 14.24 1.67 11.15
C ASP A 41 14.34 2.63 9.96
N LEU A 42 13.78 3.84 10.06
CA LEU A 42 13.71 4.82 8.97
C LEU A 42 15.08 5.04 8.29
N ILE A 43 16.10 5.39 9.07
CA ILE A 43 17.42 5.72 8.53
C ILE A 43 18.09 4.50 7.86
N ASP A 44 17.87 3.32 8.40
CA ASP A 44 18.43 2.08 7.83
C ASP A 44 17.77 1.76 6.48
N ILE A 45 16.46 1.91 6.39
CA ILE A 45 15.68 1.74 5.16
C ILE A 45 16.13 2.69 4.07
N GLU A 46 16.25 3.99 4.38
CA GLU A 46 16.74 5.00 3.43
C GLU A 46 18.13 4.64 2.89
N ARG A 47 19.04 4.24 3.77
CA ARG A 47 20.40 3.85 3.39
C ARG A 47 20.40 2.63 2.46
N LYS A 48 19.60 1.62 2.77
CA LYS A 48 19.49 0.41 1.94
C LYS A 48 18.93 0.72 0.56
N LEU A 49 17.86 1.52 0.47
CA LEU A 49 17.32 1.90 -0.84
C LEU A 49 18.33 2.74 -1.65
N ASN A 50 19.03 3.67 -1.02
CA ASN A 50 20.07 4.46 -1.68
C ASN A 50 21.24 3.59 -2.18
N GLN A 51 21.66 2.57 -1.41
CA GLN A 51 22.67 1.61 -1.85
C GLN A 51 22.20 0.82 -3.08
N VAL A 52 20.94 0.39 -3.13
CA VAL A 52 20.37 -0.26 -4.31
C VAL A 52 20.35 0.69 -5.50
N LYS A 53 19.91 1.94 -5.33
CA LYS A 53 19.95 2.96 -6.41
C LYS A 53 21.37 3.14 -6.97
N ILE A 54 22.36 3.33 -6.11
CA ILE A 54 23.78 3.50 -6.51
C ILE A 54 24.28 2.25 -7.25
N LYS A 55 23.97 1.04 -6.78
CA LYS A 55 24.36 -0.23 -7.42
C LYS A 55 23.88 -0.32 -8.87
N TYR A 56 22.74 0.30 -9.18
CA TYR A 56 22.16 0.35 -10.52
C TYR A 56 22.45 1.67 -11.27
N ASN A 57 23.46 2.42 -10.84
CA ASN A 57 23.88 3.70 -11.42
C ASN A 57 22.78 4.78 -11.44
N LEU A 58 21.84 4.71 -10.49
CA LEU A 58 20.83 5.74 -10.30
C LEU A 58 21.32 6.79 -9.29
N SER A 59 20.89 8.05 -9.47
CA SER A 59 21.03 9.05 -8.43
C SER A 59 20.18 8.67 -7.21
N ILE A 60 20.63 9.04 -6.02
CA ILE A 60 19.82 8.91 -4.79
C ILE A 60 18.52 9.71 -4.86
N GLU A 61 18.52 10.80 -5.66
CA GLU A 61 17.35 11.64 -5.93
C GLU A 61 16.37 11.02 -6.95
N THR A 62 16.78 9.95 -7.65
CA THR A 62 15.88 9.26 -8.58
C THR A 62 14.79 8.56 -7.78
N GLU A 63 13.55 8.89 -8.06
CA GLU A 63 12.41 8.24 -7.43
C GLU A 63 12.33 6.77 -7.88
N ALA A 64 12.29 5.86 -6.92
CA ALA A 64 12.06 4.44 -7.18
C ALA A 64 10.55 4.21 -7.34
N LYS A 65 10.10 3.88 -8.55
CA LYS A 65 8.69 3.58 -8.86
C LYS A 65 8.54 2.20 -9.46
N TRP A 66 7.48 1.51 -9.04
CA TRP A 66 7.14 0.18 -9.55
C TRP A 66 6.92 0.17 -11.07
N ASN A 67 6.24 1.19 -11.60
CA ASN A 67 5.90 1.32 -13.02
C ASN A 67 6.82 2.27 -13.80
N SER A 68 8.06 2.48 -13.36
CA SER A 68 9.03 3.25 -14.15
C SER A 68 9.32 2.57 -15.49
N SER A 69 9.56 3.37 -16.52
CA SER A 69 10.13 2.86 -17.76
C SER A 69 11.60 2.47 -17.53
N TYR A 70 11.95 1.22 -17.79
CA TYR A 70 13.35 0.77 -17.68
C TYR A 70 14.29 1.56 -18.61
N ASN A 71 13.81 1.97 -19.79
CA ASN A 71 14.57 2.81 -20.71
C ASN A 71 14.87 4.20 -20.14
N SER A 72 13.92 4.81 -19.42
CA SER A 72 14.14 6.12 -18.79
C SER A 72 15.14 6.06 -17.64
N LEU A 73 15.33 4.89 -17.07
CA LEU A 73 16.33 4.62 -16.04
C LEU A 73 17.69 4.18 -16.62
N GLY A 74 17.82 4.08 -17.95
CA GLY A 74 19.04 3.59 -18.62
C GLY A 74 19.30 2.10 -18.41
N MET A 75 18.28 1.32 -18.10
CA MET A 75 18.38 -0.11 -17.82
C MET A 75 17.87 -0.96 -18.97
N THR A 76 18.38 -2.17 -19.08
CA THR A 76 17.72 -3.25 -19.81
C THR A 76 16.53 -3.79 -19.00
N LEU A 77 15.63 -4.52 -19.65
CA LEU A 77 14.49 -5.16 -18.95
C LEU A 77 14.94 -6.10 -17.83
N ASP A 78 16.03 -6.87 -18.08
CA ASP A 78 16.54 -7.82 -17.09
C ASP A 78 17.22 -7.11 -15.91
N GLU A 79 17.90 -5.99 -16.14
CA GLU A 79 18.44 -5.15 -15.07
C GLU A 79 17.34 -4.55 -14.24
N TYR A 80 16.27 -4.08 -14.87
CA TYR A 80 15.12 -3.51 -14.18
C TYR A 80 14.37 -4.56 -13.31
N LYS A 81 14.24 -5.79 -13.79
CA LYS A 81 13.71 -6.90 -12.97
C LYS A 81 14.61 -7.18 -11.76
N ARG A 82 15.94 -7.24 -11.96
CA ARG A 82 16.88 -7.40 -10.84
C ARG A 82 16.81 -6.24 -9.87
N TYR A 83 16.74 -5.00 -10.35
CA TYR A 83 16.56 -3.81 -9.52
C TYR A 83 15.29 -3.92 -8.66
N LYS A 84 14.15 -4.23 -9.25
CA LYS A 84 12.89 -4.46 -8.51
C LYS A 84 13.04 -5.56 -7.45
N SER A 85 13.70 -6.66 -7.80
CA SER A 85 13.94 -7.76 -6.86
C SER A 85 14.80 -7.32 -5.67
N GLU A 86 15.83 -6.50 -5.89
CA GLU A 86 16.66 -5.96 -4.81
C GLU A 86 15.87 -5.00 -3.90
N VAL A 87 15.02 -4.14 -4.47
CA VAL A 87 14.12 -3.28 -3.69
C VAL A 87 13.14 -4.11 -2.85
N CYS A 88 12.52 -5.15 -3.44
CA CYS A 88 11.64 -6.05 -2.70
C CYS A 88 12.35 -6.80 -1.57
N LYS A 89 13.65 -7.13 -1.72
CA LYS A 89 14.44 -7.76 -0.66
C LYS A 89 14.63 -6.86 0.55
N ILE A 90 14.76 -5.54 0.37
CA ILE A 90 14.80 -4.60 1.50
C ILE A 90 13.54 -4.74 2.35
N ILE A 91 12.36 -4.75 1.70
CA ILE A 91 11.08 -4.89 2.38
C ILE A 91 10.99 -6.23 3.10
N ALA A 92 11.48 -7.31 2.47
CA ALA A 92 11.44 -8.67 3.00
C ALA A 92 12.23 -8.86 4.32
N GLU A 93 13.12 -7.94 4.67
CA GLU A 93 13.84 -7.97 5.96
C GLU A 93 12.95 -7.61 7.16
N TYR A 94 11.79 -6.95 6.92
CA TYR A 94 10.87 -6.49 7.96
C TYR A 94 9.66 -7.42 8.07
N GLN A 95 9.73 -8.38 9.01
CA GLN A 95 8.68 -9.39 9.18
C GLN A 95 7.33 -8.79 9.58
N ASN A 96 6.24 -9.32 9.02
CA ASN A 96 4.86 -8.91 9.29
C ASN A 96 4.61 -7.40 9.11
N SER A 97 5.34 -6.76 8.22
CA SER A 97 5.28 -5.31 7.97
C SER A 97 4.38 -4.92 6.80
N VAL A 98 4.02 -5.87 5.94
CA VAL A 98 3.23 -5.61 4.72
C VAL A 98 1.83 -6.15 4.85
N VAL A 99 0.85 -5.30 4.54
CA VAL A 99 -0.56 -5.65 4.39
C VAL A 99 -1.06 -5.18 3.02
N GLY A 100 -1.80 -6.02 2.33
CA GLY A 100 -2.46 -5.70 1.06
C GLY A 100 -3.96 -5.97 1.11
N ILE A 101 -4.75 -4.99 0.68
CA ILE A 101 -6.18 -5.11 0.47
C ILE A 101 -6.42 -5.13 -1.02
N VAL A 102 -6.96 -6.24 -1.51
CA VAL A 102 -7.19 -6.50 -2.93
C VAL A 102 -8.69 -6.48 -3.19
N MET A 103 -9.12 -5.57 -4.03
CA MET A 103 -10.52 -5.37 -4.37
C MET A 103 -10.76 -5.78 -5.83
N ASP A 104 -11.51 -6.87 -6.05
CA ASP A 104 -12.11 -7.15 -7.34
C ASP A 104 -13.21 -6.11 -7.57
N LYS A 105 -12.96 -5.14 -8.43
CA LYS A 105 -13.85 -3.98 -8.61
C LYS A 105 -15.24 -4.39 -9.06
N GLU A 106 -15.33 -5.30 -10.01
CA GLU A 106 -16.61 -5.76 -10.54
C GLU A 106 -17.45 -6.41 -9.45
N LYS A 107 -16.85 -7.29 -8.66
CA LYS A 107 -17.50 -7.95 -7.53
C LYS A 107 -17.90 -6.94 -6.44
N CYS A 108 -16.99 -6.01 -6.11
CA CYS A 108 -17.24 -5.01 -5.07
C CYS A 108 -18.42 -4.09 -5.43
N TYR A 109 -18.46 -3.57 -6.63
CA TYR A 109 -19.55 -2.69 -7.08
C TYR A 109 -20.89 -3.42 -7.22
N LYS A 110 -20.90 -4.68 -7.65
CA LYS A 110 -22.12 -5.47 -7.78
C LYS A 110 -22.71 -5.95 -6.44
N GLU A 111 -21.84 -6.35 -5.51
CA GLU A 111 -22.29 -7.09 -4.31
C GLU A 111 -22.36 -6.22 -3.05
N ARG A 112 -21.69 -5.05 -3.03
CA ARG A 112 -21.59 -4.22 -1.81
C ARG A 112 -22.41 -2.95 -1.90
N LYS A 113 -23.49 -2.90 -1.16
CA LYS A 113 -24.42 -1.75 -1.10
C LYS A 113 -23.81 -0.44 -0.58
N ASN A 114 -22.64 -0.48 0.03
CA ASN A 114 -21.95 0.68 0.60
C ASN A 114 -20.75 1.16 -0.23
N ILE A 115 -20.55 0.59 -1.42
CA ILE A 115 -19.53 1.03 -2.38
C ILE A 115 -20.27 1.50 -3.62
N ASN A 116 -20.38 2.81 -3.78
CA ASN A 116 -21.09 3.43 -4.89
C ASN A 116 -20.14 4.09 -5.88
N ASP A 117 -18.98 4.53 -5.43
CA ASP A 117 -17.96 5.17 -6.25
C ASP A 117 -16.55 4.77 -5.85
N TYR A 118 -15.55 5.34 -6.55
CA TYR A 118 -14.13 5.06 -6.28
C TYR A 118 -13.66 5.56 -4.91
N ASN A 119 -14.29 6.61 -4.35
CA ASN A 119 -13.96 7.11 -3.02
C ASN A 119 -14.44 6.15 -1.93
N ASP A 120 -15.64 5.59 -2.12
CA ASP A 120 -16.18 4.55 -1.23
C ASP A 120 -15.28 3.30 -1.24
N LEU A 121 -14.84 2.87 -2.44
CA LEU A 121 -13.93 1.73 -2.60
C LEU A 121 -12.61 1.97 -1.88
N TYR A 122 -12.03 3.16 -2.07
CA TYR A 122 -10.79 3.54 -1.40
C TYR A 122 -10.96 3.62 0.12
N ALA A 123 -12.01 4.30 0.59
CA ALA A 123 -12.30 4.45 2.02
C ALA A 123 -12.52 3.08 2.69
N TYR A 124 -13.20 2.17 2.02
CA TYR A 124 -13.40 0.81 2.51
C TYR A 124 -12.08 0.04 2.59
N SER A 125 -11.24 0.13 1.56
CA SER A 125 -9.92 -0.49 1.55
C SER A 125 -9.02 0.05 2.66
N LEU A 126 -9.03 1.37 2.87
CA LEU A 126 -8.27 2.03 3.93
C LEU A 126 -8.72 1.56 5.33
N ASN A 127 -10.02 1.42 5.54
CA ASN A 127 -10.57 0.95 6.81
C ASN A 127 -10.10 -0.48 7.15
N LEU A 128 -10.09 -1.36 6.15
CA LEU A 128 -9.59 -2.73 6.29
C LEU A 128 -8.07 -2.77 6.52
N LEU A 129 -7.33 -1.90 5.84
CA LEU A 129 -5.88 -1.79 6.02
C LEU A 129 -5.54 -1.37 7.45
N MET A 130 -6.22 -0.35 7.97
CA MET A 130 -6.06 0.12 9.34
C MET A 130 -6.39 -0.99 10.35
N GLU A 131 -7.47 -1.75 10.12
CA GLU A 131 -7.85 -2.91 10.95
C GLU A 131 -6.71 -3.94 11.03
N ARG A 132 -6.08 -4.28 9.91
CA ARG A 132 -5.00 -5.28 9.87
C ARG A 132 -3.74 -4.80 10.58
N PHE A 133 -3.40 -3.51 10.51
CA PHE A 133 -2.29 -2.96 11.27
C PHE A 133 -2.58 -2.85 12.76
N CYS A 134 -3.80 -2.51 13.16
CA CYS A 134 -4.19 -2.60 14.56
C CYS A 134 -4.05 -4.03 15.10
N MET A 135 -4.49 -5.02 14.34
CA MET A 135 -4.33 -6.43 14.71
C MET A 135 -2.86 -6.80 14.85
N GLU A 136 -2.00 -6.37 13.92
CA GLU A 136 -0.55 -6.66 14.01
C GLU A 136 0.08 -6.05 15.25
N VAL A 137 -0.22 -4.79 15.56
CA VAL A 137 0.28 -4.14 16.78
C VAL A 137 -0.24 -4.85 18.03
N THR A 138 -1.50 -5.30 18.00
CA THR A 138 -2.09 -6.09 19.08
C THR A 138 -1.40 -7.45 19.24
N ASP A 139 -1.11 -8.13 18.15
CA ASP A 139 -0.43 -9.43 18.17
C ASP A 139 0.99 -9.31 18.74
N ARG A 140 1.70 -8.20 18.44
CA ARG A 140 3.06 -7.93 18.96
C ARG A 140 3.10 -7.51 20.43
N HIS A 141 2.11 -6.72 20.89
CA HIS A 141 2.20 -5.99 22.18
C HIS A 141 1.04 -6.23 23.13
N GLY A 142 0.04 -7.00 22.72
CA GLY A 142 -1.17 -7.23 23.52
C GLY A 142 -2.27 -6.19 23.27
N ARG A 143 -3.48 -6.47 23.78
CA ARG A 143 -4.69 -5.67 23.48
C ARG A 143 -4.71 -4.29 24.12
N ASP A 144 -4.06 -4.13 25.26
CA ASP A 144 -4.08 -2.88 26.03
C ASP A 144 -2.93 -1.93 25.67
N THR A 145 -2.34 -2.12 24.47
CA THR A 145 -1.23 -1.30 24.04
C THR A 145 -1.70 0.08 23.58
N ASN A 146 -1.00 1.13 24.00
CA ASN A 146 -1.18 2.51 23.55
C ASN A 146 -0.08 2.96 22.57
N ILE A 147 0.49 2.02 21.81
CA ILE A 147 1.57 2.33 20.86
C ILE A 147 0.99 3.13 19.69
N PRO A 148 1.46 4.37 19.46
CA PRO A 148 0.95 5.21 18.38
C PRO A 148 1.30 4.64 17.02
N ILE A 149 0.36 4.81 16.06
CA ILE A 149 0.52 4.49 14.63
C ILE A 149 0.27 5.78 13.85
N ILE A 150 1.23 6.17 13.00
CA ILE A 150 1.09 7.31 12.10
C ILE A 150 1.03 6.78 10.68
N LEU A 151 0.06 7.25 9.90
CA LEU A 151 -0.13 6.86 8.51
C LEU A 151 0.38 7.95 7.56
N PHE A 152 1.23 7.55 6.62
CA PHE A 152 1.78 8.40 5.56
C PHE A 152 1.29 7.90 4.20
N THR A 153 1.02 8.84 3.29
CA THR A 153 0.63 8.54 1.90
C THR A 153 1.24 9.56 0.95
N ASP A 154 1.36 9.21 -0.32
CA ASP A 154 1.78 10.16 -1.33
C ASP A 154 0.79 11.31 -1.47
N SER A 155 1.32 12.51 -1.67
CA SER A 155 0.53 13.73 -1.89
C SER A 155 0.13 13.85 -3.36
N ARG A 156 -1.17 13.95 -3.63
CA ARG A 156 -1.73 14.05 -4.98
C ARG A 156 -1.74 15.50 -5.46
N LYS A 157 -0.55 16.06 -5.69
CA LYS A 157 -0.31 17.49 -5.96
C LYS A 157 -0.91 18.06 -7.26
N ASN A 158 -1.36 17.22 -8.19
CA ASN A 158 -1.83 17.67 -9.51
C ASN A 158 -3.25 18.26 -9.54
N ASP A 159 -3.89 18.37 -8.39
CA ASP A 159 -5.16 19.05 -8.25
C ASP A 159 -4.93 20.47 -7.72
N ASN A 160 -5.27 21.49 -8.53
CA ASN A 160 -5.10 22.91 -8.22
C ASN A 160 -5.71 23.35 -6.87
N ASN A 161 -6.42 22.49 -6.15
CA ASN A 161 -7.08 22.74 -4.87
C ASN A 161 -6.76 21.73 -3.77
N ASN A 162 -5.84 20.77 -3.94
CA ASN A 162 -5.60 19.65 -3.02
C ASN A 162 -6.91 18.93 -2.62
N ARG A 163 -7.85 18.80 -3.57
CA ARG A 163 -9.17 18.25 -3.32
C ARG A 163 -9.11 16.79 -2.93
N LEU A 164 -8.28 16.02 -3.64
CA LEU A 164 -8.14 14.58 -3.40
C LEU A 164 -7.53 14.29 -2.02
N ASP A 165 -6.51 15.02 -1.61
CA ASP A 165 -5.91 14.89 -0.28
C ASP A 165 -6.92 15.24 0.83
N LYS A 166 -7.75 16.27 0.61
CA LYS A 166 -8.83 16.65 1.54
C LYS A 166 -9.91 15.57 1.66
N GLU A 167 -10.30 14.95 0.55
CA GLU A 167 -11.28 13.86 0.55
C GLU A 167 -10.73 12.63 1.22
N LEU A 168 -9.47 12.29 0.97
CA LEU A 168 -8.79 11.17 1.63
C LEU A 168 -8.65 11.42 3.14
N GLN A 169 -8.30 12.63 3.56
CA GLN A 169 -8.27 13.01 4.98
C GLN A 169 -9.66 12.88 5.65
N LYS A 170 -10.74 13.23 4.94
CA LYS A 170 -12.10 13.05 5.46
C LYS A 170 -12.44 11.57 5.61
N SER A 171 -12.10 10.75 4.62
CA SER A 171 -12.31 9.30 4.64
C SER A 171 -11.54 8.65 5.78
N TYR A 172 -10.29 9.04 5.99
CA TYR A 172 -9.47 8.59 7.11
C TYR A 172 -10.08 8.93 8.47
N ARG A 173 -10.47 10.19 8.68
CA ARG A 173 -11.11 10.63 9.94
C ARG A 173 -12.41 9.89 10.20
N ARG A 174 -13.23 9.70 9.14
CA ARG A 174 -14.47 8.92 9.24
C ARG A 174 -14.17 7.47 9.62
N ALA A 175 -13.20 6.83 8.97
CA ALA A 175 -12.76 5.46 9.29
C ALA A 175 -12.33 5.37 10.76
N LYS A 176 -11.53 6.31 11.23
CA LYS A 176 -11.07 6.37 12.64
C LYS A 176 -12.21 6.53 13.63
N GLN A 177 -13.22 7.36 13.32
CA GLN A 177 -14.37 7.60 14.19
C GLN A 177 -15.32 6.40 14.28
N ILE A 178 -15.57 5.73 13.15
CA ILE A 178 -16.53 4.63 13.05
C ILE A 178 -15.89 3.29 13.44
N GLY A 179 -14.61 3.08 13.10
CA GLY A 179 -13.95 1.79 13.20
C GLY A 179 -14.50 0.77 12.20
N THR A 180 -14.26 -0.50 12.49
CA THR A 180 -14.88 -1.63 11.81
C THR A 180 -15.87 -2.34 12.75
N LYS A 181 -16.57 -3.36 12.23
CA LYS A 181 -17.40 -4.25 13.06
C LYS A 181 -16.61 -4.90 14.22
N TYR A 182 -15.29 -5.03 14.06
CA TYR A 182 -14.44 -5.81 14.95
C TYR A 182 -13.63 -4.94 15.92
N MET A 183 -13.28 -3.70 15.53
CA MET A 183 -12.48 -2.82 16.37
C MET A 183 -12.58 -1.34 15.97
N GLY A 184 -12.24 -0.46 16.94
CA GLY A 184 -11.90 0.94 16.68
C GLY A 184 -10.41 1.12 16.43
N PHE A 185 -10.01 2.35 16.12
CA PHE A 185 -8.62 2.71 15.79
C PHE A 185 -8.02 3.75 16.74
N PRO A 186 -8.00 3.49 18.07
CA PRO A 186 -7.54 4.48 19.04
C PRO A 186 -6.07 4.82 18.89
N ASN A 187 -5.24 3.88 18.41
CA ASN A 187 -3.80 4.05 18.31
C ASN A 187 -3.35 4.85 17.09
N PHE A 188 -4.22 5.05 16.11
CA PHE A 188 -3.89 5.86 14.94
C PHE A 188 -3.92 7.36 15.27
N SER A 189 -3.00 8.13 14.68
CA SER A 189 -2.99 9.59 14.76
C SER A 189 -4.30 10.20 14.26
N GLU A 190 -4.60 11.47 14.63
CA GLU A 190 -5.83 12.14 14.19
C GLU A 190 -5.81 12.55 12.71
N SER A 191 -4.62 12.59 12.13
CA SER A 191 -4.43 13.04 10.75
C SER A 191 -3.59 12.06 9.98
N LEU A 192 -3.99 11.82 8.73
CA LEU A 192 -3.18 11.24 7.69
C LEU A 192 -2.10 12.25 7.28
N VAL A 193 -0.87 11.81 7.13
CA VAL A 193 0.25 12.65 6.72
C VAL A 193 0.48 12.49 5.23
N PHE A 194 0.49 13.61 4.50
CA PHE A 194 0.78 13.65 3.08
C PHE A 194 2.24 14.05 2.86
N ILE A 195 2.96 13.27 2.10
CA ILE A 195 4.36 13.50 1.76
C ILE A 195 4.57 13.30 0.26
N ASP A 196 5.54 13.99 -0.31
CA ASP A 196 5.95 13.78 -1.69
C ASP A 196 6.78 12.50 -1.79
N SER A 197 6.31 11.52 -2.58
CA SER A 197 6.98 10.23 -2.78
C SER A 197 8.42 10.39 -3.32
N GLN A 198 8.71 11.47 -4.05
CA GLN A 198 10.08 11.76 -4.51
C GLN A 198 11.08 11.86 -3.34
N TYR A 199 10.63 12.32 -2.18
CA TYR A 199 11.47 12.57 -1.00
C TYR A 199 11.30 11.53 0.12
N SER A 200 10.47 10.51 -0.06
CA SER A 200 10.28 9.46 0.95
C SER A 200 10.59 8.08 0.38
N SER A 201 11.70 7.53 0.84
CA SER A 201 12.11 6.15 0.51
C SER A 201 11.04 5.13 0.88
N GLU A 202 10.37 5.33 2.00
CA GLU A 202 9.39 4.39 2.53
C GLU A 202 8.08 4.40 1.73
N VAL A 203 7.63 5.56 1.24
CA VAL A 203 6.50 5.65 0.30
C VAL A 203 6.86 4.97 -1.01
N GLN A 204 8.10 5.15 -1.50
CA GLN A 204 8.59 4.42 -2.67
C GLN A 204 8.54 2.90 -2.45
N LEU A 205 8.91 2.41 -1.25
CA LEU A 205 8.79 0.98 -0.92
C LEU A 205 7.34 0.51 -0.81
N ALA A 206 6.42 1.36 -0.34
CA ALA A 206 4.99 1.04 -0.33
C ALA A 206 4.41 0.86 -1.75
N ASP A 207 4.86 1.66 -2.75
CA ASP A 207 4.55 1.47 -4.18
C ASP A 207 5.01 0.09 -4.68
N PHE A 208 6.21 -0.36 -4.26
CA PHE A 208 6.67 -1.71 -4.60
C PHE A 208 5.82 -2.81 -3.94
N CYS A 209 5.34 -2.61 -2.72
CA CYS A 209 4.42 -3.54 -2.07
C CYS A 209 3.10 -3.63 -2.85
N ALA A 210 2.50 -2.49 -3.16
CA ALA A 210 1.24 -2.42 -3.91
C ALA A 210 1.38 -3.03 -5.31
N GLY A 211 2.47 -2.68 -6.02
CA GLY A 211 2.74 -3.18 -7.35
C GLY A 211 2.99 -4.68 -7.42
N ALA A 212 3.73 -5.25 -6.47
CA ALA A 212 3.99 -6.69 -6.41
C ALA A 212 2.71 -7.49 -6.13
N ILE A 213 1.87 -7.01 -5.19
CA ILE A 213 0.58 -7.63 -4.90
C ILE A 213 -0.35 -7.51 -6.12
N PHE A 214 -0.46 -6.33 -6.70
CA PHE A 214 -1.28 -6.10 -7.89
C PHE A 214 -0.90 -7.02 -9.05
N LYS A 215 0.41 -7.17 -9.31
CA LYS A 215 0.95 -8.04 -10.37
C LYS A 215 0.50 -9.49 -10.24
N LYS A 216 0.39 -9.98 -8.99
CA LYS A 216 -0.14 -11.32 -8.71
C LYS A 216 -1.60 -11.46 -9.14
N PHE A 217 -2.45 -10.50 -8.81
CA PHE A 217 -3.88 -10.61 -9.04
C PHE A 217 -4.28 -10.24 -10.48
N GLU A 218 -3.71 -9.18 -11.04
CA GLU A 218 -4.03 -8.73 -12.40
C GLU A 218 -3.42 -9.61 -13.48
N ASP A 219 -2.13 -9.99 -13.32
CA ASP A 219 -1.36 -10.71 -14.35
C ASP A 219 -1.04 -12.16 -13.98
N ASN A 220 -1.49 -12.64 -12.82
CA ASN A 220 -1.16 -13.96 -12.27
C ASN A 220 0.37 -14.21 -12.17
N ASN A 221 1.15 -13.16 -11.86
CA ASN A 221 2.60 -13.24 -11.71
C ASN A 221 3.00 -13.04 -10.25
N GLU A 222 3.55 -14.10 -9.63
CA GLU A 222 3.93 -14.13 -8.20
C GLU A 222 5.41 -13.83 -7.96
N GLU A 223 6.21 -13.56 -8.99
CA GLU A 223 7.66 -13.43 -8.88
C GLU A 223 8.08 -12.52 -7.73
N PHE A 224 7.57 -11.29 -7.71
CA PHE A 224 7.93 -10.29 -6.70
C PHE A 224 7.20 -10.51 -5.38
N LEU A 225 5.95 -10.98 -5.42
CA LEU A 225 5.20 -11.31 -4.21
C LEU A 225 5.88 -12.41 -3.41
N ASN A 226 6.48 -13.41 -4.06
CA ASN A 226 7.25 -14.45 -3.40
C ASN A 226 8.51 -13.91 -2.70
N ILE A 227 9.12 -12.84 -3.22
CA ILE A 227 10.23 -12.15 -2.53
C ILE A 227 9.71 -11.42 -1.29
N LEU A 228 8.54 -10.77 -1.37
CA LEU A 228 7.93 -10.04 -0.26
C LEU A 228 7.31 -10.94 0.82
N LYS A 229 7.13 -12.22 0.53
CA LYS A 229 6.41 -13.14 1.43
C LYS A 229 6.85 -13.12 2.89
N PRO A 230 8.16 -13.00 3.24
CA PRO A 230 8.59 -12.88 4.63
C PRO A 230 8.08 -11.62 5.35
N ALA A 231 7.85 -10.53 4.60
CA ALA A 231 7.32 -9.27 5.14
C ALA A 231 5.80 -9.24 5.22
N ILE A 232 5.08 -10.08 4.48
CA ILE A 232 3.63 -10.08 4.50
C ILE A 232 3.14 -10.53 5.87
N ARG A 233 2.22 -9.75 6.46
CA ARG A 233 1.62 -10.08 7.75
C ARG A 233 1.05 -11.49 7.75
N MET A 234 1.41 -12.26 8.77
CA MET A 234 0.97 -13.64 8.94
C MET A 234 0.48 -13.84 10.39
N HIS A 235 -0.60 -14.60 10.54
CA HIS A 235 -1.09 -15.01 11.85
C HIS A 235 -1.47 -16.48 11.79
N ASN A 236 -0.95 -17.30 12.71
CA ASN A 236 -1.10 -18.76 12.71
C ASN A 236 -0.77 -19.40 11.35
N GLU A 237 0.38 -19.02 10.76
CA GLU A 237 0.88 -19.50 9.48
C GLU A 237 -0.01 -19.15 8.26
N LYS A 238 -1.02 -18.28 8.42
CA LYS A 238 -1.91 -17.85 7.35
C LYS A 238 -1.61 -16.42 6.91
N ILE A 239 -1.43 -16.23 5.63
CA ILE A 239 -1.32 -14.92 4.95
C ILE A 239 -2.69 -14.48 4.43
N GLU A 240 -3.45 -15.41 3.82
CA GLU A 240 -4.75 -15.13 3.22
C GLU A 240 -5.77 -14.64 4.26
N GLY A 241 -6.42 -13.53 3.95
CA GLY A 241 -7.36 -12.87 4.85
C GLY A 241 -6.71 -12.12 6.03
N VAL A 242 -5.42 -12.29 6.24
CA VAL A 242 -4.63 -11.69 7.34
C VAL A 242 -3.70 -10.60 6.80
N GLY A 243 -2.70 -10.98 6.02
CA GLY A 243 -1.76 -10.05 5.38
C GLY A 243 -2.22 -9.62 4.00
N ILE A 244 -2.80 -10.54 3.23
CA ILE A 244 -3.48 -10.23 1.97
C ILE A 244 -4.96 -10.55 2.12
N LYS A 245 -5.80 -9.53 1.95
CA LYS A 245 -7.26 -9.67 2.04
C LYS A 245 -7.88 -9.35 0.69
N GLU A 246 -8.50 -10.37 0.10
CA GLU A 246 -9.22 -10.29 -1.18
C GLU A 246 -10.73 -10.12 -0.94
N PHE A 247 -11.37 -9.37 -1.84
CA PHE A 247 -12.82 -9.13 -1.89
C PHE A 247 -13.37 -9.26 -3.30
#